data_1aa46ba2c2e5347698f32d374b03f2e1
#
_entry.id   1aa46ba2c2e5347698f32d374b03f2e1
#
_cell.length_a   1.000
_cell.length_b   1.000
_cell.length_c   1.000
_cell.angle_alpha   90.00
_cell.angle_beta   90.00
_cell.angle_gamma   90.00
#
_symmetry.space_group_name_H-M   'P 1'
#
loop_
_entity.id
_entity.type
_entity.pdbx_description
1 polymer ?
#
loop_
_entity_poly.entity_id
_entity_poly.type
_entity_poly.pdbx_seq_one_letter_code
_entity_poly.pdbx_strand_id
1 'polypeptide(L)'
;MNHIRHIGIVVTDLERSLSFYRDLLGMTIVRRMDESGDYIDKLLGLENTDVTTAKLSLDGNPTLIELLHFKSHPVEVSAKRVFTPGLSHIAFTVPDVDLSYRRLSDAGIFFNAPPQFSPDRRAKVAYCKDPDGTYIELVQVFDVPASLVEDSR
;
A
#
# COMPACT_ATOMS: atom_id res chain seq x y z
N MET A 1 11.00 17.37 11.43
CA MET A 1 10.74 16.30 10.41
C MET A 1 10.34 16.98 9.12
N ASN A 2 10.82 16.52 7.96
CA ASN A 2 10.62 17.20 6.68
C ASN A 2 9.54 16.52 5.80
N HIS A 3 9.53 15.19 5.74
CA HIS A 3 8.54 14.40 4.99
C HIS A 3 8.57 12.93 5.44
N ILE A 4 7.57 12.17 5.04
CA ILE A 4 7.56 10.71 5.22
C ILE A 4 8.50 10.11 4.18
N ARG A 5 9.58 9.44 4.61
CA ARG A 5 10.57 8.85 3.71
C ARG A 5 10.07 7.57 3.04
N HIS A 6 9.55 6.64 3.85
CA HIS A 6 8.95 5.41 3.35
C HIS A 6 7.94 4.85 4.37
N ILE A 7 7.11 3.94 3.88
CA ILE A 7 6.23 3.10 4.68
C ILE A 7 6.71 1.67 4.50
N GLY A 8 7.09 1.00 5.61
CA GLY A 8 7.53 -0.39 5.60
C GLY A 8 6.36 -1.37 5.71
N ILE A 9 6.36 -2.40 4.86
CA ILE A 9 5.37 -3.48 4.84
C ILE A 9 6.12 -4.80 4.88
N VAL A 10 5.90 -5.58 5.94
CA VAL A 10 6.44 -6.93 6.02
C VAL A 10 5.60 -7.84 5.13
N VAL A 11 6.28 -8.61 4.27
CA VAL A 11 5.64 -9.51 3.31
C VAL A 11 6.14 -10.95 3.47
N THR A 12 5.27 -11.92 3.20
CA THR A 12 5.61 -13.35 3.31
C THR A 12 6.30 -13.89 2.06
N ASP A 13 6.04 -13.26 0.90
CA ASP A 13 6.66 -13.61 -0.38
C ASP A 13 6.91 -12.31 -1.17
N LEU A 14 8.20 -11.99 -1.35
CA LEU A 14 8.60 -10.73 -1.99
C LEU A 14 8.17 -10.66 -3.46
N GLU A 15 8.33 -11.73 -4.23
CA GLU A 15 8.00 -11.70 -5.67
C GLU A 15 6.50 -11.61 -5.90
N ARG A 16 5.69 -12.29 -5.08
CA ARG A 16 4.23 -12.15 -5.10
C ARG A 16 3.81 -10.73 -4.76
N SER A 17 4.42 -10.10 -3.77
CA SER A 17 4.14 -8.71 -3.41
C SER A 17 4.64 -7.73 -4.47
N LEU A 18 5.78 -7.99 -5.10
CA LEU A 18 6.27 -7.19 -6.23
C LEU A 18 5.32 -7.28 -7.43
N SER A 19 4.74 -8.45 -7.70
CA SER A 19 3.72 -8.57 -8.76
C SER A 19 2.50 -7.68 -8.48
N PHE A 20 2.13 -7.49 -7.22
CA PHE A 20 1.06 -6.57 -6.85
C PHE A 20 1.50 -5.11 -6.95
N TYR A 21 2.55 -4.72 -6.23
CA TYR A 21 2.94 -3.30 -6.13
C TYR A 21 3.58 -2.78 -7.42
N ARG A 22 4.46 -3.56 -8.05
CA ARG A 22 5.14 -3.17 -9.29
C ARG A 22 4.23 -3.34 -10.51
N ASP A 23 3.69 -4.55 -10.72
CA ASP A 23 3.04 -4.89 -11.98
C ASP A 23 1.57 -4.43 -12.03
N LEU A 24 0.84 -4.55 -10.90
CA LEU A 24 -0.56 -4.15 -10.85
C LEU A 24 -0.76 -2.69 -10.40
N LEU A 25 -0.01 -2.17 -9.44
CA LEU A 25 -0.12 -0.77 -9.03
C LEU A 25 0.79 0.18 -9.83
N GLY A 26 1.71 -0.33 -10.65
CA GLY A 26 2.56 0.45 -11.54
C GLY A 26 3.73 1.16 -10.84
N MET A 27 4.15 0.65 -9.67
CA MET A 27 5.30 1.21 -8.96
C MET A 27 6.62 0.74 -9.58
N THR A 28 7.67 1.55 -9.44
CA THR A 28 9.02 1.23 -9.91
C THR A 28 9.94 0.87 -8.75
N ILE A 29 10.66 -0.25 -8.86
CA ILE A 29 11.69 -0.62 -7.88
C ILE A 29 12.87 0.34 -8.03
N VAL A 30 13.16 1.11 -6.99
CA VAL A 30 14.30 2.05 -6.96
C VAL A 30 15.50 1.48 -6.22
N ARG A 31 15.29 0.50 -5.35
CA ARG A 31 16.36 -0.18 -4.63
C ARG A 31 15.91 -1.56 -4.15
N ARG A 32 16.82 -2.54 -4.25
CA ARG A 32 16.67 -3.86 -3.63
C ARG A 32 17.96 -4.20 -2.90
N MET A 33 17.87 -4.76 -1.70
CA MET A 33 19.01 -5.09 -0.86
C MET A 33 18.75 -6.36 -0.07
N ASP A 34 19.80 -7.15 0.13
CA ASP A 34 19.87 -8.18 1.16
C ASP A 34 20.66 -7.61 2.34
N GLU A 35 20.11 -7.70 3.53
CA GLU A 35 20.66 -7.11 4.74
C GLU A 35 20.76 -8.20 5.83
N SER A 36 21.98 -8.32 6.41
CA SER A 36 22.26 -9.27 7.49
C SER A 36 23.42 -8.76 8.35
N GLY A 37 23.63 -9.40 9.52
CA GLY A 37 24.72 -9.14 10.44
C GLY A 37 24.45 -8.02 11.44
N ASP A 38 25.49 -7.65 12.17
CA ASP A 38 25.43 -6.82 13.39
C ASP A 38 24.68 -5.49 13.24
N TYR A 39 24.79 -4.85 12.07
CA TYR A 39 24.13 -3.56 11.86
C TYR A 39 22.61 -3.68 11.88
N ILE A 40 22.08 -4.61 11.09
CA ILE A 40 20.62 -4.76 10.99
C ILE A 40 20.04 -5.38 12.26
N ASP A 41 20.77 -6.30 12.91
CA ASP A 41 20.40 -6.89 14.19
C ASP A 41 20.23 -5.83 15.26
N LYS A 42 21.22 -4.95 15.43
CA LYS A 42 21.17 -3.84 16.39
C LYS A 42 20.09 -2.84 16.07
N LEU A 43 19.88 -2.54 14.78
CA LEU A 43 18.88 -1.57 14.33
C LEU A 43 17.46 -2.05 14.62
N LEU A 44 17.19 -3.34 14.39
CA LEU A 44 15.87 -3.94 14.57
C LEU A 44 15.65 -4.54 15.97
N GLY A 45 16.71 -4.69 16.78
CA GLY A 45 16.65 -5.36 18.08
C GLY A 45 16.40 -6.87 17.95
N LEU A 46 16.93 -7.48 16.89
CA LEU A 46 16.82 -8.90 16.58
C LEU A 46 18.20 -9.56 16.59
N GLU A 47 18.24 -10.86 16.43
CA GLU A 47 19.47 -11.65 16.29
C GLU A 47 19.42 -12.51 15.02
N ASN A 48 20.57 -12.63 14.34
CA ASN A 48 20.71 -13.43 13.11
C ASN A 48 19.71 -13.04 12.01
N THR A 49 19.47 -11.75 11.85
CA THR A 49 18.56 -11.21 10.83
C THR A 49 19.11 -11.48 9.44
N ASP A 50 18.25 -12.00 8.57
CA ASP A 50 18.43 -12.05 7.12
C ASP A 50 17.13 -11.57 6.48
N VAL A 51 17.16 -10.37 5.90
CA VAL A 51 16.00 -9.71 5.31
C VAL A 51 16.32 -9.17 3.93
N THR A 52 15.45 -9.43 2.96
CA THR A 52 15.50 -8.75 1.67
C THR A 52 14.53 -7.58 1.70
N THR A 53 15.02 -6.39 1.36
CA THR A 53 14.20 -5.18 1.23
C THR A 53 14.08 -4.75 -0.23
N ALA A 54 12.89 -4.28 -0.62
CA ALA A 54 12.65 -3.66 -1.91
C ALA A 54 11.90 -2.34 -1.72
N LYS A 55 12.52 -1.24 -2.17
CA LYS A 55 11.92 0.10 -2.13
C LYS A 55 11.33 0.43 -3.49
N LEU A 56 10.06 0.83 -3.48
CA LEU A 56 9.32 1.17 -4.68
C LEU A 56 8.85 2.63 -4.62
N SER A 57 8.85 3.29 -5.77
CA SER A 57 8.35 4.66 -5.94
C SER A 57 7.16 4.72 -6.89
N LEU A 58 6.32 5.73 -6.70
CA LEU A 58 5.42 6.24 -7.73
C LEU A 58 6.00 7.55 -8.27
N ASP A 59 5.85 7.77 -9.57
CA ASP A 59 6.34 8.97 -10.23
C ASP A 59 5.77 10.23 -9.54
N GLY A 60 6.68 11.18 -9.24
CA GLY A 60 6.34 12.44 -8.59
C GLY A 60 6.05 12.35 -7.08
N ASN A 61 6.14 11.17 -6.45
CA ASN A 61 5.92 11.01 -5.03
C ASN A 61 7.26 10.77 -4.28
N PRO A 62 7.62 11.61 -3.29
CA PRO A 62 8.85 11.44 -2.52
C PRO A 62 8.78 10.28 -1.50
N THR A 63 7.58 9.82 -1.14
CA THR A 63 7.38 8.73 -0.18
C THR A 63 7.46 7.37 -0.89
N LEU A 64 8.31 6.49 -0.39
CA LEU A 64 8.48 5.14 -0.94
C LEU A 64 7.61 4.12 -0.19
N ILE A 65 7.29 3.01 -0.85
CA ILE A 65 6.87 1.78 -0.19
C ILE A 65 8.10 0.89 -0.08
N GLU A 66 8.38 0.38 1.13
CA GLU A 66 9.45 -0.57 1.38
C GLU A 66 8.85 -1.93 1.75
N LEU A 67 9.05 -2.92 0.90
CA LEU A 67 8.68 -4.30 1.19
C LEU A 67 9.84 -4.97 1.92
N LEU A 68 9.54 -5.65 3.05
CA LEU A 68 10.53 -6.36 3.87
C LEU A 68 10.16 -7.84 3.91
N HIS A 69 11.02 -8.68 3.37
CA HIS A 69 10.88 -10.13 3.40
C HIS A 69 11.93 -10.74 4.34
N PHE A 70 11.53 -11.11 5.55
CA PHE A 70 12.39 -11.77 6.52
C PHE A 70 12.55 -13.24 6.16
N LYS A 71 13.78 -13.66 5.86
CA LYS A 71 14.14 -15.06 5.58
C LYS A 71 14.51 -15.83 6.85
N SER A 72 14.94 -15.11 7.87
CA SER A 72 15.44 -15.67 9.15
C SER A 72 14.37 -15.80 10.23
N HIS A 73 13.30 -15.01 10.16
CA HIS A 73 12.26 -14.95 11.19
C HIS A 73 10.91 -15.35 10.59
N PRO A 74 10.19 -16.27 11.26
CA PRO A 74 8.85 -16.65 10.80
C PRO A 74 7.90 -15.44 10.87
N VAL A 75 7.24 -15.16 9.75
CA VAL A 75 6.24 -14.10 9.69
C VAL A 75 4.88 -14.69 10.04
N GLU A 76 4.31 -14.25 11.14
CA GLU A 76 2.94 -14.61 11.52
C GLU A 76 1.93 -13.79 10.73
N VAL A 77 1.16 -14.46 9.88
CA VAL A 77 0.07 -13.83 9.16
C VAL A 77 -1.18 -13.84 10.05
N SER A 78 -1.46 -12.71 10.69
CA SER A 78 -2.71 -12.53 11.41
C SER A 78 -3.76 -11.87 10.50
N ALA A 79 -5.02 -12.31 10.60
CA ALA A 79 -6.12 -11.68 9.87
C ALA A 79 -6.31 -10.23 10.33
N LYS A 80 -5.79 -9.28 9.57
CA LYS A 80 -5.99 -7.85 9.84
C LYS A 80 -7.42 -7.44 9.49
N ARG A 81 -8.08 -6.75 10.42
CA ARG A 81 -9.33 -6.06 10.16
C ARG A 81 -9.06 -4.57 9.98
N VAL A 82 -9.89 -3.88 9.21
CA VAL A 82 -9.71 -2.44 8.95
C VAL A 82 -9.66 -1.58 10.21
N PHE A 83 -10.20 -2.07 11.31
CA PHE A 83 -10.20 -1.42 12.63
C PHE A 83 -9.17 -2.02 13.61
N THR A 84 -8.23 -2.85 13.16
CA THR A 84 -7.11 -3.31 14.00
C THR A 84 -6.19 -2.12 14.28
N PRO A 85 -5.83 -1.84 15.57
CA PRO A 85 -4.94 -0.74 15.90
C PRO A 85 -3.61 -0.83 15.15
N GLY A 86 -3.08 0.33 14.74
CA GLY A 86 -1.85 0.47 13.96
C GLY A 86 -2.12 1.04 12.58
N LEU A 87 -1.25 0.73 11.61
CA LEU A 87 -1.46 1.14 10.22
C LEU A 87 -2.66 0.39 9.65
N SER A 88 -3.75 1.11 9.41
CA SER A 88 -5.00 0.56 8.88
C SER A 88 -4.87 0.26 7.38
N HIS A 89 -4.49 1.25 6.58
CA HIS A 89 -4.41 1.17 5.12
C HIS A 89 -3.39 2.17 4.56
N ILE A 90 -3.09 2.01 3.27
CA ILE A 90 -2.35 2.97 2.46
C ILE A 90 -3.28 3.42 1.34
N ALA A 91 -3.46 4.74 1.19
CA ALA A 91 -4.28 5.31 0.14
C ALA A 91 -3.45 5.73 -1.07
N PHE A 92 -3.90 5.35 -2.26
CA PHE A 92 -3.34 5.77 -3.54
C PHE A 92 -4.37 6.57 -4.33
N THR A 93 -3.98 7.74 -4.81
CA THR A 93 -4.81 8.50 -5.76
C THR A 93 -4.71 7.86 -7.14
N VAL A 94 -5.86 7.63 -7.75
CA VAL A 94 -5.98 7.07 -9.10
C VAL A 94 -6.79 8.00 -10.00
N PRO A 95 -6.50 8.07 -11.31
CA PRO A 95 -7.26 8.91 -12.23
C PRO A 95 -8.68 8.40 -12.49
N ASP A 96 -8.89 7.08 -12.42
CA ASP A 96 -10.19 6.42 -12.60
C ASP A 96 -10.26 5.18 -11.70
N VAL A 97 -11.07 5.27 -10.64
CA VAL A 97 -11.22 4.19 -9.67
C VAL A 97 -12.03 3.02 -10.21
N ASP A 98 -12.98 3.26 -11.12
CA ASP A 98 -13.78 2.17 -11.74
C ASP A 98 -12.93 1.36 -12.69
N LEU A 99 -12.08 2.00 -13.48
CA LEU A 99 -11.13 1.31 -14.34
C LEU A 99 -10.10 0.51 -13.52
N SER A 100 -9.56 1.11 -12.46
CA SER A 100 -8.63 0.46 -11.54
C SER A 100 -9.27 -0.74 -10.87
N TYR A 101 -10.51 -0.60 -10.38
CA TYR A 101 -11.30 -1.68 -9.79
C TYR A 101 -11.47 -2.86 -10.75
N ARG A 102 -11.92 -2.61 -12.00
CA ARG A 102 -12.08 -3.67 -13.00
C ARG A 102 -10.77 -4.38 -13.28
N ARG A 103 -9.71 -3.62 -13.60
CA ARG A 103 -8.39 -4.17 -13.92
C ARG A 103 -7.82 -5.05 -12.79
N LEU A 104 -7.91 -4.59 -11.56
CA LEU A 104 -7.41 -5.34 -10.42
C LEU A 104 -8.31 -6.54 -10.08
N SER A 105 -9.62 -6.41 -10.22
CA SER A 105 -10.56 -7.54 -10.04
C SER A 105 -10.33 -8.64 -11.08
N ASP A 106 -10.09 -8.27 -12.34
CA ASP A 106 -9.77 -9.21 -13.42
C ASP A 106 -8.43 -9.93 -13.17
N ALA A 107 -7.51 -9.28 -12.47
CA ALA A 107 -6.25 -9.87 -11.98
C ALA A 107 -6.41 -10.70 -10.69
N GLY A 108 -7.63 -10.90 -10.19
CA GLY A 108 -7.93 -11.71 -9.02
C GLY A 108 -7.81 -11.00 -7.68
N ILE A 109 -7.66 -9.68 -7.67
CA ILE A 109 -7.60 -8.90 -6.42
C ILE A 109 -9.02 -8.73 -5.85
N PHE A 110 -9.17 -9.10 -4.58
CA PHE A 110 -10.44 -9.00 -3.88
C PHE A 110 -10.66 -7.59 -3.31
N PHE A 111 -11.84 -7.04 -3.60
CA PHE A 111 -12.32 -5.76 -3.05
C PHE A 111 -13.42 -5.99 -2.01
N ASN A 112 -13.47 -5.14 -1.00
CA ASN A 112 -14.54 -5.18 0.01
C ASN A 112 -15.92 -4.90 -0.59
N ALA A 113 -15.98 -3.97 -1.56
CA ALA A 113 -17.17 -3.57 -2.31
C ALA A 113 -16.77 -2.91 -3.64
N PRO A 114 -17.68 -2.80 -4.62
CA PRO A 114 -17.47 -1.91 -5.77
C PRO A 114 -17.21 -0.47 -5.32
N PRO A 115 -16.56 0.37 -6.16
CA PRO A 115 -16.26 1.76 -5.83
C PRO A 115 -17.49 2.56 -5.39
N GLN A 116 -17.36 3.30 -4.29
CA GLN A 116 -18.43 4.09 -3.69
C GLN A 116 -18.07 5.56 -3.70
N PHE A 117 -19.06 6.43 -3.98
CA PHE A 117 -18.90 7.86 -3.80
C PHE A 117 -18.91 8.25 -2.33
N SER A 118 -18.07 9.22 -1.95
CA SER A 118 -18.21 9.92 -0.69
C SER A 118 -19.57 10.66 -0.63
N PRO A 119 -20.12 10.90 0.58
CA PRO A 119 -21.42 11.58 0.71
C PRO A 119 -21.47 12.95 0.01
N ASP A 120 -20.36 13.70 0.02
CA ASP A 120 -20.20 15.00 -0.65
C ASP A 120 -19.85 14.87 -2.14
N ARG A 121 -19.72 13.64 -2.66
CA ARG A 121 -19.37 13.29 -4.04
C ARG A 121 -18.04 13.86 -4.53
N ARG A 122 -17.15 14.29 -3.63
CA ARG A 122 -15.82 14.80 -3.96
C ARG A 122 -14.77 13.71 -4.16
N ALA A 123 -15.07 12.51 -3.72
CA ALA A 123 -14.22 11.36 -3.96
C ALA A 123 -15.05 10.13 -4.32
N LYS A 124 -14.42 9.20 -5.03
CA LYS A 124 -14.93 7.85 -5.22
C LYS A 124 -13.82 6.88 -4.81
N VAL A 125 -14.16 5.91 -3.98
CA VAL A 125 -13.19 5.13 -3.22
C VAL A 125 -13.48 3.64 -3.33
N ALA A 126 -12.42 2.82 -3.37
CA ALA A 126 -12.52 1.38 -3.27
C ALA A 126 -11.40 0.83 -2.38
N TYR A 127 -11.72 -0.21 -1.59
CA TYR A 127 -10.77 -0.90 -0.72
C TYR A 127 -10.50 -2.30 -1.22
N CYS A 128 -9.22 -2.62 -1.43
CA CYS A 128 -8.75 -3.98 -1.68
C CYS A 128 -7.68 -4.39 -0.67
N LYS A 129 -7.10 -5.56 -0.85
CA LYS A 129 -5.98 -6.04 -0.05
C LYS A 129 -4.82 -6.42 -0.95
N ASP A 130 -3.61 -6.19 -0.44
CA ASP A 130 -2.42 -6.78 -1.00
C ASP A 130 -2.38 -8.31 -0.73
N PRO A 131 -1.41 -9.05 -1.28
CA PRO A 131 -1.33 -10.50 -1.09
C PRO A 131 -1.21 -10.98 0.36
N ASP A 132 -0.74 -10.13 1.27
CA ASP A 132 -0.58 -10.44 2.71
C ASP A 132 -1.65 -9.79 3.59
N GLY A 133 -2.69 -9.21 2.98
CA GLY A 133 -3.86 -8.69 3.66
C GLY A 133 -3.73 -7.24 4.15
N THR A 134 -2.70 -6.51 3.75
CA THR A 134 -2.62 -5.07 3.98
C THR A 134 -3.70 -4.37 3.17
N TYR A 135 -4.48 -3.51 3.82
CA TYR A 135 -5.52 -2.77 3.11
C TYR A 135 -4.93 -1.66 2.25
N ILE A 136 -5.42 -1.60 1.02
CA ILE A 136 -5.10 -0.58 0.03
C ILE A 136 -6.39 0.15 -0.33
N GLU A 137 -6.36 1.46 -0.19
CA GLU A 137 -7.44 2.35 -0.59
C GLU A 137 -7.09 2.98 -1.93
N LEU A 138 -7.99 2.89 -2.91
CA LEU A 138 -7.89 3.61 -4.19
C LEU A 138 -8.86 4.77 -4.16
N VAL A 139 -8.36 5.99 -4.40
CA VAL A 139 -9.13 7.21 -4.29
C VAL A 139 -9.07 7.99 -5.60
N GLN A 140 -10.22 8.19 -6.22
CA GLN A 140 -10.39 9.19 -7.29
C GLN A 140 -10.99 10.44 -6.69
N VAL A 141 -10.30 11.57 -6.84
CA VAL A 141 -10.76 12.88 -6.37
C VAL A 141 -11.41 13.63 -7.53
N PHE A 142 -12.53 14.26 -7.27
CA PHE A 142 -13.23 15.10 -8.24
C PHE A 142 -13.12 16.57 -7.82
N ASP A 143 -12.61 17.41 -8.70
CA ASP A 143 -12.65 18.86 -8.52
C ASP A 143 -14.10 19.32 -8.70
N VAL A 144 -14.81 19.54 -7.60
CA VAL A 144 -16.13 20.16 -7.63
C VAL A 144 -15.90 21.69 -7.65
N PRO A 145 -16.34 22.40 -8.69
CA PRO A 145 -16.27 23.85 -8.71
C PRO A 145 -16.94 24.43 -7.45
N ALA A 146 -16.30 25.42 -6.84
CA ALA A 146 -16.79 26.06 -5.60
C ALA A 146 -18.23 26.60 -5.70
N SER A 147 -18.74 26.81 -6.93
CA SER A 147 -20.10 27.24 -7.22
C SER A 147 -21.21 26.20 -6.99
N LEU A 148 -20.85 24.92 -6.72
CA LEU A 148 -21.82 23.85 -6.46
C LEU A 148 -21.83 23.40 -4.99
N VAL A 149 -21.13 24.10 -4.12
CA VAL A 149 -21.19 23.87 -2.67
C VAL A 149 -22.36 24.67 -2.10
N GLU A 150 -23.58 24.28 -2.45
CA GLU A 150 -24.75 24.76 -1.76
C GLU A 150 -24.89 24.03 -0.42
N ASP A 151 -24.92 24.86 0.62
CA ASP A 151 -25.32 24.65 2.00
C ASP A 151 -26.11 23.36 2.28
N SER A 152 -25.43 22.42 2.92
CA SER A 152 -26.07 21.43 3.79
C SER A 152 -25.77 21.83 5.24
N ARG A 153 -26.49 22.80 5.75
CA ARG A 153 -26.61 23.04 7.18
C ARG A 153 -27.77 22.26 7.76
#